data_dbdf68eb554bfde0193f24473cd26e30
#
_entry.id   dbdf68eb554bfde0193f24473cd26e30
#
_cell.length_a   1.000
_cell.length_b   1.000
_cell.length_c   1.000
_cell.angle_alpha   90.00
_cell.angle_beta   90.00
_cell.angle_gamma   90.00
#
_symmetry.space_group_name_H-M   'P 1'
#
loop_
_entity.id
_entity.type
_entity.pdbx_description
1 polymer ?
#
loop_
_entity_poly.entity_id
_entity_poly.type
_entity_poly.pdbx_seq_one_letter_code
_entity_poly.pdbx_strand_id
1 'polypeptide(L)'
;MRIEEIIVRHLKMPMKAPFTTSFGTVNDKELLLLEVKDAAGTIGWGETVAFVAPWYTEETLQTTWHMLEDFLMPALCHKEIAHPDEVSALFAPIRRNCMAKASIEGAVWDIYAQQTNQSLAHALGGNKESIDVGISLGIQSSTEKLLALIKSYVEKGYKRVKVKIKPGYDVEVIRNIRAAFPNLPLMADANSAYTLKDIDVLQQLDEFNLLMIEQPLAVDDIIDHAKLQKQLKTPICLDESITSLEDARKAIELGSCGVINIKIGRVGGLTEAKKIHDYCQKYDIPVWCGGMLEAGIGRAHNIALTALANFVLPGDTAGSSHYWYEDIVTPEIVVEDGHIRVPQSVGIGYKPNMVVINKLTISKKVYKY
;
A
#
# COMPACT_ATOMS: atom_id res chain seq x y z
N MET A 1 -23.39 -10.06 -8.71
CA MET A 1 -22.92 -10.65 -7.43
C MET A 1 -23.88 -10.21 -6.32
N ARG A 2 -24.39 -11.15 -5.53
CA ARG A 2 -25.18 -10.87 -4.33
C ARG A 2 -24.47 -11.56 -3.16
N ILE A 3 -24.05 -10.78 -2.19
CA ILE A 3 -23.28 -11.31 -1.04
C ILE A 3 -24.21 -11.97 -0.06
N GLU A 4 -23.90 -13.21 0.36
CA GLU A 4 -24.73 -14.02 1.28
C GLU A 4 -24.03 -14.36 2.60
N GLU A 5 -22.69 -14.44 2.61
CA GLU A 5 -21.95 -14.76 3.82
C GLU A 5 -20.63 -13.98 3.83
N ILE A 6 -20.28 -13.44 4.97
CA ILE A 6 -18.99 -12.81 5.21
C ILE A 6 -18.40 -13.39 6.49
N ILE A 7 -17.18 -13.88 6.40
CA ILE A 7 -16.40 -14.33 7.55
C ILE A 7 -15.27 -13.35 7.78
N VAL A 8 -15.24 -12.76 8.97
CA VAL A 8 -14.15 -11.89 9.41
C VAL A 8 -13.29 -12.66 10.41
N ARG A 9 -12.00 -12.79 10.10
CA ARG A 9 -11.00 -13.40 10.98
C ARG A 9 -10.01 -12.33 11.43
N HIS A 10 -9.79 -12.25 12.73
CA HIS A 10 -8.70 -11.46 13.29
C HIS A 10 -7.46 -12.36 13.39
N LEU A 11 -6.44 -12.02 12.63
CA LEU A 11 -5.17 -12.73 12.60
C LEU A 11 -4.10 -11.94 13.34
N LYS A 12 -3.17 -12.66 13.97
CA LYS A 12 -1.92 -12.11 14.51
C LYS A 12 -0.74 -12.83 13.89
N MET A 13 0.05 -12.09 13.11
CA MET A 13 1.18 -12.61 12.35
C MET A 13 2.50 -12.12 12.96
N PRO A 14 3.34 -13.01 13.50
CA PRO A 14 4.66 -12.62 14.01
C PRO A 14 5.58 -12.21 12.86
N MET A 15 6.25 -11.07 13.00
CA MET A 15 7.23 -10.59 12.03
C MET A 15 8.61 -11.19 12.30
N LYS A 16 9.38 -11.44 11.23
CA LYS A 16 10.78 -11.92 11.32
C LYS A 16 11.71 -10.91 12.00
N ALA A 17 11.43 -9.63 11.82
CA ALA A 17 12.16 -8.54 12.45
C ALA A 17 11.19 -7.39 12.77
N PRO A 18 11.43 -6.63 13.84
CA PRO A 18 10.65 -5.45 14.13
C PRO A 18 10.73 -4.43 13.00
N PHE A 19 9.59 -3.84 12.63
CA PHE A 19 9.53 -2.76 11.67
C PHE A 19 9.39 -1.43 12.39
N THR A 20 10.45 -0.63 12.38
CA THR A 20 10.51 0.67 13.08
C THR A 20 10.35 1.82 12.10
N THR A 21 9.38 2.69 12.39
CA THR A 21 9.11 3.95 11.69
C THR A 21 9.39 5.14 12.59
N SER A 22 9.15 6.36 12.11
CA SER A 22 9.19 7.58 12.94
C SER A 22 8.14 7.58 14.06
N PHE A 23 7.06 6.80 13.93
CA PHE A 23 5.92 6.77 14.86
C PHE A 23 5.98 5.66 15.89
N GLY A 24 6.67 4.55 15.61
CA GLY A 24 6.72 3.40 16.51
C GLY A 24 7.28 2.14 15.87
N THR A 25 7.20 1.03 16.61
CA THR A 25 7.73 -0.27 16.19
C THR A 25 6.62 -1.31 16.19
N VAL A 26 6.50 -2.04 15.07
CA VAL A 26 5.60 -3.20 14.91
C VAL A 26 6.41 -4.47 15.05
N ASN A 27 6.08 -5.31 16.03
CA ASN A 27 6.69 -6.62 16.24
C ASN A 27 5.82 -7.74 15.66
N ASP A 28 4.49 -7.60 15.82
CA ASP A 28 3.48 -8.50 15.26
C ASP A 28 2.51 -7.66 14.44
N LYS A 29 2.13 -8.11 13.26
CA LYS A 29 1.07 -7.51 12.49
C LYS A 29 -0.25 -8.18 12.84
N GLU A 30 -1.20 -7.38 13.35
CA GLU A 30 -2.59 -7.81 13.45
C GLU A 30 -3.36 -7.27 12.24
N LEU A 31 -4.29 -8.07 11.73
CA LEU A 31 -5.12 -7.73 10.58
C LEU A 31 -6.48 -8.42 10.64
N LEU A 32 -7.47 -7.88 9.92
CA LEU A 32 -8.71 -8.61 9.64
C LEU A 32 -8.62 -9.20 8.23
N LEU A 33 -8.85 -10.50 8.14
CA LEU A 33 -8.98 -11.22 6.88
C LEU A 33 -10.47 -11.47 6.63
N LEU A 34 -10.95 -11.04 5.45
CA LEU A 34 -12.32 -11.19 5.01
C LEU A 34 -12.42 -12.30 3.99
N GLU A 35 -13.33 -13.24 4.23
CA GLU A 35 -13.79 -14.24 3.27
C GLU A 35 -15.24 -13.88 2.93
N VAL A 36 -15.46 -13.43 1.69
CA VAL A 36 -16.76 -12.95 1.20
C VAL A 36 -17.29 -13.95 0.20
N LYS A 37 -18.49 -14.48 0.46
CA LYS A 37 -19.14 -15.46 -0.40
C LYS A 37 -20.40 -14.90 -1.02
N ASP A 38 -20.55 -15.05 -2.31
CA ASP A 38 -21.74 -14.66 -3.03
C ASP A 38 -22.75 -15.83 -3.21
N ALA A 39 -23.93 -15.52 -3.74
CA ALA A 39 -25.01 -16.47 -3.96
C ALA A 39 -24.67 -17.58 -4.98
N ALA A 40 -23.67 -17.37 -5.83
CA ALA A 40 -23.17 -18.41 -6.75
C ALA A 40 -22.16 -19.35 -6.08
N GLY A 41 -21.79 -19.07 -4.82
CA GLY A 41 -20.80 -19.83 -4.07
C GLY A 41 -19.36 -19.41 -4.33
N THR A 42 -19.12 -18.35 -5.11
CA THR A 42 -17.79 -17.80 -5.34
C THR A 42 -17.29 -17.11 -4.09
N ILE A 43 -16.02 -17.34 -3.72
CA ILE A 43 -15.41 -16.75 -2.53
C ILE A 43 -14.30 -15.79 -2.97
N GLY A 44 -14.44 -14.53 -2.55
CA GLY A 44 -13.39 -13.54 -2.68
C GLY A 44 -12.74 -13.20 -1.34
N TRP A 45 -11.49 -12.77 -1.40
CA TRP A 45 -10.68 -12.50 -0.23
C TRP A 45 -10.27 -11.04 -0.14
N GLY A 46 -10.37 -10.48 1.06
CA GLY A 46 -9.93 -9.13 1.38
C GLY A 46 -9.14 -9.07 2.67
N GLU A 47 -8.29 -8.06 2.79
CA GLU A 47 -7.41 -7.86 3.93
C GLU A 47 -7.45 -6.41 4.38
N THR A 48 -7.54 -6.16 5.70
CA THR A 48 -7.37 -4.82 6.23
C THR A 48 -5.91 -4.51 6.49
N VAL A 49 -5.54 -3.27 6.32
CA VAL A 49 -4.16 -2.80 6.59
C VAL A 49 -4.06 -1.91 7.82
N ALA A 50 -5.19 -1.61 8.49
CA ALA A 50 -5.21 -0.82 9.71
C ALA A 50 -4.30 -1.41 10.79
N PHE A 51 -3.68 -0.53 11.59
CA PHE A 51 -2.88 -0.94 12.73
C PHE A 51 -3.74 -1.03 13.99
N VAL A 52 -3.18 -1.59 15.06
CA VAL A 52 -3.86 -1.62 16.37
C VAL A 52 -3.98 -0.24 17.01
N ALA A 53 -3.13 0.72 16.60
CA ALA A 53 -3.11 2.09 17.10
C ALA A 53 -3.19 3.10 15.94
N PRO A 54 -3.81 4.29 16.13
CA PRO A 54 -4.08 5.26 15.07
C PRO A 54 -2.89 6.19 14.79
N TRP A 55 -1.73 5.65 14.45
CA TRP A 55 -0.51 6.42 14.24
C TRP A 55 -0.18 6.69 12.77
N TYR A 56 -0.77 5.95 11.82
CA TYR A 56 -0.64 6.24 10.40
C TYR A 56 -1.86 6.99 9.86
N THR A 57 -3.07 6.52 10.18
CA THR A 57 -4.35 7.19 9.96
C THR A 57 -5.19 7.12 11.24
N GLU A 58 -6.36 7.74 11.20
CA GLU A 58 -7.35 7.68 12.29
C GLU A 58 -7.94 6.28 12.51
N GLU A 59 -7.82 5.37 11.53
CA GLU A 59 -8.37 4.03 11.59
C GLU A 59 -7.48 3.08 12.41
N THR A 60 -8.15 2.25 13.21
CA THR A 60 -7.52 1.13 13.92
C THR A 60 -8.20 -0.17 13.53
N LEU A 61 -7.57 -1.29 13.87
CA LEU A 61 -8.17 -2.60 13.68
C LEU A 61 -9.57 -2.70 14.28
N GLN A 62 -9.76 -2.13 15.48
CA GLN A 62 -11.04 -2.16 16.18
C GLN A 62 -12.09 -1.26 15.52
N THR A 63 -11.73 -0.02 15.13
CA THR A 63 -12.66 0.86 14.41
C THR A 63 -13.01 0.29 13.04
N THR A 64 -12.05 -0.36 12.36
CA THR A 64 -12.30 -1.06 11.10
C THR A 64 -13.33 -2.20 11.29
N TRP A 65 -13.21 -3.01 12.35
CA TRP A 65 -14.18 -4.07 12.63
C TRP A 65 -15.57 -3.49 12.85
N HIS A 66 -15.67 -2.45 13.70
CA HIS A 66 -16.94 -1.75 13.94
C HIS A 66 -17.55 -1.21 12.63
N MET A 67 -16.76 -0.56 11.79
CA MET A 67 -17.25 -0.03 10.51
C MET A 67 -17.71 -1.13 9.55
N LEU A 68 -17.00 -2.24 9.51
CA LEU A 68 -17.42 -3.40 8.72
C LEU A 68 -18.76 -3.95 9.22
N GLU A 69 -18.86 -4.24 10.51
CA GLU A 69 -20.02 -4.91 11.10
C GLU A 69 -21.30 -4.08 11.06
N ASP A 70 -21.21 -2.81 11.47
CA ASP A 70 -22.40 -1.99 11.72
C ASP A 70 -22.81 -1.13 10.52
N PHE A 71 -21.92 -0.93 9.54
CA PHE A 71 -22.20 -0.01 8.44
C PHE A 71 -21.92 -0.59 7.03
N LEU A 72 -20.73 -1.14 6.79
CA LEU A 72 -20.32 -1.51 5.41
C LEU A 72 -20.96 -2.82 4.95
N MET A 73 -20.93 -3.86 5.78
CA MET A 73 -21.58 -5.13 5.47
C MET A 73 -23.10 -4.98 5.34
N PRO A 74 -23.82 -4.30 6.26
CA PRO A 74 -25.24 -4.03 6.08
C PRO A 74 -25.57 -3.23 4.81
N ALA A 75 -24.76 -2.26 4.42
CA ALA A 75 -24.95 -1.50 3.20
C ALA A 75 -24.80 -2.37 1.92
N LEU A 76 -23.95 -3.39 1.98
CA LEU A 76 -23.67 -4.31 0.87
C LEU A 76 -24.73 -5.43 0.75
N CYS A 77 -25.34 -5.80 1.87
CA CYS A 77 -26.28 -6.93 1.93
C CYS A 77 -27.52 -6.69 1.08
N HIS A 78 -28.05 -7.76 0.51
CA HIS A 78 -29.23 -7.73 -0.34
C HIS A 78 -29.14 -6.84 -1.59
N LYS A 79 -27.92 -6.40 -1.97
CA LYS A 79 -27.69 -5.65 -3.20
C LYS A 79 -27.24 -6.59 -4.30
N GLU A 80 -27.81 -6.40 -5.47
CA GLU A 80 -27.25 -6.95 -6.71
C GLU A 80 -26.16 -6.01 -7.19
N ILE A 81 -24.96 -6.54 -7.35
CA ILE A 81 -23.76 -5.79 -7.77
C ILE A 81 -23.32 -6.35 -9.11
N ALA A 82 -23.40 -5.55 -10.16
CA ALA A 82 -22.94 -5.94 -11.49
C ALA A 82 -21.42 -5.74 -11.64
N HIS A 83 -20.88 -4.66 -11.06
CA HIS A 83 -19.45 -4.34 -11.11
C HIS A 83 -18.96 -3.81 -9.76
N PRO A 84 -17.70 -4.08 -9.34
CA PRO A 84 -17.16 -3.61 -8.06
C PRO A 84 -17.18 -2.09 -7.86
N ASP A 85 -17.16 -1.29 -8.91
CA ASP A 85 -17.30 0.18 -8.83
C ASP A 85 -18.58 0.60 -8.11
N GLU A 86 -19.64 -0.21 -8.15
CA GLU A 86 -20.90 0.04 -7.45
C GLU A 86 -20.73 -0.03 -5.91
N VAL A 87 -19.79 -0.86 -5.44
CA VAL A 87 -19.45 -0.95 -4.00
C VAL A 87 -18.87 0.38 -3.52
N SER A 88 -17.98 0.97 -4.29
CA SER A 88 -17.43 2.29 -4.00
C SER A 88 -18.53 3.36 -3.91
N ALA A 89 -19.53 3.31 -4.81
CA ALA A 89 -20.68 4.21 -4.80
C ALA A 89 -21.60 3.98 -3.58
N LEU A 90 -21.86 2.71 -3.21
CA LEU A 90 -22.62 2.35 -2.01
C LEU A 90 -21.98 2.88 -0.73
N PHE A 91 -20.66 2.90 -0.68
CA PHE A 91 -19.89 3.36 0.49
C PHE A 91 -19.62 4.87 0.50
N ALA A 92 -19.95 5.60 -0.57
CA ALA A 92 -19.71 7.04 -0.68
C ALA A 92 -20.35 7.88 0.45
N PRO A 93 -21.57 7.57 0.98
CA PRO A 93 -22.14 8.30 2.10
C PRO A 93 -21.37 8.14 3.43
N ILE A 94 -20.60 7.06 3.57
CA ILE A 94 -19.75 6.81 4.75
C ILE A 94 -18.45 7.59 4.57
N ARG A 95 -18.23 8.58 5.43
CA ARG A 95 -17.03 9.42 5.34
C ARG A 95 -15.81 8.70 5.88
N ARG A 96 -14.63 8.92 5.23
CA ARG A 96 -13.36 8.31 5.63
C ARG A 96 -13.47 6.78 5.75
N ASN A 97 -12.86 6.17 6.76
CA ASN A 97 -12.86 4.72 6.98
C ASN A 97 -12.43 3.94 5.74
N CYS A 98 -11.36 4.44 5.11
CA CYS A 98 -10.88 3.96 3.81
C CYS A 98 -10.33 2.53 3.91
N MET A 99 -9.64 2.18 5.01
CA MET A 99 -9.07 0.85 5.18
C MET A 99 -10.15 -0.22 5.37
N ALA A 100 -11.24 0.14 6.09
CA ALA A 100 -12.40 -0.72 6.21
C ALA A 100 -13.07 -0.97 4.85
N LYS A 101 -13.30 0.10 4.06
CA LYS A 101 -13.89 0.01 2.73
C LYS A 101 -13.03 -0.84 1.78
N ALA A 102 -11.73 -0.57 1.75
CA ALA A 102 -10.79 -1.26 0.88
C ALA A 102 -10.78 -2.77 1.12
N SER A 103 -10.90 -3.21 2.37
CA SER A 103 -10.84 -4.63 2.71
C SER A 103 -12.01 -5.42 2.13
N ILE A 104 -13.23 -4.90 2.20
CA ILE A 104 -14.42 -5.59 1.67
C ILE A 104 -14.55 -5.39 0.16
N GLU A 105 -14.20 -4.23 -0.36
CA GLU A 105 -14.21 -3.94 -1.80
C GLU A 105 -13.19 -4.78 -2.57
N GLY A 106 -12.00 -5.00 -2.01
CA GLY A 106 -11.00 -5.89 -2.57
C GLY A 106 -11.49 -7.34 -2.73
N ALA A 107 -12.26 -7.84 -1.73
CA ALA A 107 -12.89 -9.16 -1.83
C ALA A 107 -13.95 -9.23 -2.95
N VAL A 108 -14.72 -8.16 -3.15
CA VAL A 108 -15.71 -8.09 -4.24
C VAL A 108 -15.02 -8.03 -5.62
N TRP A 109 -13.89 -7.33 -5.74
CA TRP A 109 -13.06 -7.35 -6.95
C TRP A 109 -12.53 -8.76 -7.24
N ASP A 110 -12.13 -9.52 -6.22
CA ASP A 110 -11.68 -10.91 -6.40
C ASP A 110 -12.83 -11.80 -6.89
N ILE A 111 -14.06 -11.68 -6.33
CA ILE A 111 -15.25 -12.38 -6.81
C ILE A 111 -15.51 -12.03 -8.29
N TYR A 112 -15.49 -10.75 -8.62
CA TYR A 112 -15.74 -10.29 -9.99
C TYR A 112 -14.73 -10.85 -10.98
N ALA A 113 -13.44 -10.81 -10.64
CA ALA A 113 -12.39 -11.39 -11.48
C ALA A 113 -12.59 -12.89 -11.69
N GLN A 114 -13.00 -13.63 -10.65
CA GLN A 114 -13.30 -15.05 -10.74
C GLN A 114 -14.52 -15.32 -11.64
N GLN A 115 -15.60 -14.57 -11.48
CA GLN A 115 -16.83 -14.76 -12.27
C GLN A 115 -16.66 -14.36 -13.73
N THR A 116 -15.79 -13.42 -14.04
CA THR A 116 -15.43 -13.03 -15.41
C THR A 116 -14.30 -13.87 -16.00
N ASN A 117 -13.82 -14.89 -15.25
CA ASN A 117 -12.72 -15.78 -15.65
C ASN A 117 -11.44 -15.03 -16.04
N GLN A 118 -11.08 -14.02 -15.25
CA GLN A 118 -9.90 -13.18 -15.45
C GLN A 118 -8.99 -13.20 -14.23
N SER A 119 -7.70 -12.89 -14.40
CA SER A 119 -6.87 -12.49 -13.28
C SER A 119 -7.34 -11.11 -12.75
N LEU A 120 -7.15 -10.85 -11.47
CA LEU A 120 -7.51 -9.55 -10.90
C LEU A 120 -6.76 -8.40 -11.60
N ALA A 121 -5.49 -8.61 -11.96
CA ALA A 121 -4.72 -7.63 -12.72
C ALA A 121 -5.42 -7.28 -14.05
N HIS A 122 -5.87 -8.29 -14.80
CA HIS A 122 -6.55 -8.09 -16.07
C HIS A 122 -7.93 -7.45 -15.88
N ALA A 123 -8.69 -7.85 -14.87
CA ALA A 123 -9.98 -7.26 -14.53
C ALA A 123 -9.87 -5.76 -14.19
N LEU A 124 -8.75 -5.32 -13.60
CA LEU A 124 -8.44 -3.91 -13.35
C LEU A 124 -7.96 -3.17 -14.62
N GLY A 125 -7.63 -3.89 -15.71
CA GLY A 125 -7.07 -3.33 -16.93
C GLY A 125 -5.53 -3.32 -16.98
N GLY A 126 -4.88 -4.02 -16.07
CA GLY A 126 -3.42 -4.22 -16.06
C GLY A 126 -2.97 -5.22 -17.12
N ASN A 127 -1.80 -4.99 -17.69
CA ASN A 127 -1.24 -5.80 -18.78
C ASN A 127 0.23 -6.18 -18.58
N LYS A 128 0.84 -5.80 -17.45
CA LYS A 128 2.23 -6.18 -17.18
C LYS A 128 2.31 -7.64 -16.77
N GLU A 129 3.36 -8.32 -17.23
CA GLU A 129 3.68 -9.70 -16.82
C GLU A 129 4.51 -9.76 -15.53
N SER A 130 5.22 -8.69 -15.23
CA SER A 130 6.01 -8.53 -14.00
C SER A 130 6.01 -7.07 -13.54
N ILE A 131 6.26 -6.87 -12.26
CA ILE A 131 6.39 -5.56 -11.63
C ILE A 131 7.75 -5.42 -10.97
N ASP A 132 8.31 -4.22 -11.05
CA ASP A 132 9.54 -3.86 -10.33
C ASP A 132 9.25 -3.62 -8.86
N VAL A 133 10.13 -4.10 -8.00
CA VAL A 133 10.00 -3.91 -6.56
C VAL A 133 11.17 -3.12 -5.97
N GLY A 134 10.82 -2.22 -5.09
CA GLY A 134 11.73 -1.52 -4.19
C GLY A 134 11.69 -2.11 -2.80
N ILE A 135 12.59 -1.63 -1.96
CA ILE A 135 12.61 -1.98 -0.55
C ILE A 135 12.55 -0.73 0.32
N SER A 136 11.76 -0.79 1.39
CA SER A 136 11.70 0.24 2.42
C SER A 136 12.49 -0.20 3.64
N LEU A 137 13.46 0.60 4.04
CA LEU A 137 14.33 0.32 5.18
C LEU A 137 14.00 1.28 6.33
N GLY A 138 13.67 0.71 7.48
CA GLY A 138 13.53 1.46 8.73
C GLY A 138 14.86 2.03 9.21
N ILE A 139 14.80 2.98 10.15
CA ILE A 139 15.98 3.57 10.79
C ILE A 139 16.83 2.47 11.43
N GLN A 140 18.12 2.46 11.12
CA GLN A 140 19.08 1.50 11.65
C GLN A 140 19.87 2.12 12.80
N SER A 141 20.44 1.26 13.67
CA SER A 141 21.23 1.69 14.83
C SER A 141 22.59 2.29 14.49
N SER A 142 23.07 2.11 13.24
CA SER A 142 24.28 2.76 12.73
C SER A 142 24.26 2.83 11.21
N THR A 143 25.06 3.74 10.64
CA THR A 143 25.26 3.90 9.20
C THR A 143 25.84 2.63 8.57
N GLU A 144 26.79 1.98 9.22
CA GLU A 144 27.42 0.74 8.71
C GLU A 144 26.39 -0.37 8.53
N LYS A 145 25.48 -0.53 9.50
CA LYS A 145 24.39 -1.51 9.40
C LYS A 145 23.43 -1.15 8.27
N LEU A 146 23.09 0.13 8.10
CA LEU A 146 22.26 0.59 7.01
C LEU A 146 22.91 0.29 5.65
N LEU A 147 24.20 0.63 5.48
CA LEU A 147 24.90 0.36 4.22
C LEU A 147 25.04 -1.13 3.92
N ALA A 148 25.33 -1.96 4.93
CA ALA A 148 25.36 -3.42 4.77
C ALA A 148 24.00 -3.98 4.35
N LEU A 149 22.91 -3.46 4.93
CA LEU A 149 21.55 -3.87 4.60
C LEU A 149 21.19 -3.44 3.18
N ILE A 150 21.49 -2.19 2.79
CA ILE A 150 21.29 -1.71 1.40
C ILE A 150 22.03 -2.62 0.42
N LYS A 151 23.32 -2.93 0.68
CA LYS A 151 24.12 -3.80 -0.17
C LYS A 151 23.43 -5.15 -0.39
N SER A 152 22.90 -5.76 0.67
CA SER A 152 22.23 -7.06 0.59
C SER A 152 20.98 -7.05 -0.32
N TYR A 153 20.25 -5.92 -0.38
CA TYR A 153 19.08 -5.77 -1.27
C TYR A 153 19.48 -5.41 -2.71
N VAL A 154 20.52 -4.62 -2.88
CA VAL A 154 21.10 -4.36 -4.20
C VAL A 154 21.57 -5.67 -4.83
N GLU A 155 22.26 -6.54 -4.08
CA GLU A 155 22.69 -7.86 -4.54
C GLU A 155 21.52 -8.80 -4.88
N LYS A 156 20.35 -8.62 -4.25
CA LYS A 156 19.11 -9.32 -4.60
C LYS A 156 18.34 -8.70 -5.77
N GLY A 157 18.89 -7.67 -6.41
CA GLY A 157 18.34 -7.05 -7.60
C GLY A 157 17.20 -6.04 -7.34
N TYR A 158 16.91 -5.64 -6.10
CA TYR A 158 15.87 -4.65 -5.82
C TYR A 158 16.12 -3.35 -6.57
N LYS A 159 15.07 -2.83 -7.20
CA LYS A 159 15.18 -1.74 -8.20
C LYS A 159 15.20 -0.34 -7.59
N ARG A 160 14.84 -0.20 -6.31
CA ARG A 160 14.84 1.07 -5.58
C ARG A 160 15.02 0.81 -4.07
N VAL A 161 15.73 1.70 -3.40
CA VAL A 161 15.84 1.71 -1.94
C VAL A 161 15.17 2.97 -1.39
N LYS A 162 14.28 2.79 -0.41
CA LYS A 162 13.67 3.85 0.39
C LYS A 162 14.26 3.85 1.80
N VAL A 163 14.68 5.02 2.28
CA VAL A 163 15.20 5.18 3.64
C VAL A 163 14.40 6.24 4.36
N LYS A 164 14.19 6.03 5.65
CA LYS A 164 13.50 6.99 6.52
C LYS A 164 14.44 8.14 6.89
N ILE A 165 13.91 9.37 6.83
CA ILE A 165 14.58 10.58 7.29
C ILE A 165 13.72 11.32 8.32
N LYS A 166 14.37 12.11 9.15
CA LYS A 166 13.75 13.03 10.11
C LYS A 166 14.75 14.12 10.48
N PRO A 167 14.34 15.25 11.07
CA PRO A 167 15.28 16.28 11.52
C PRO A 167 16.44 15.71 12.33
N GLY A 168 17.67 16.00 11.87
CA GLY A 168 18.92 15.48 12.46
C GLY A 168 19.31 14.04 12.05
N TYR A 169 18.51 13.39 11.22
CA TYR A 169 18.81 12.08 10.61
C TYR A 169 18.37 12.13 9.14
N ASP A 170 19.07 12.89 8.32
CA ASP A 170 18.65 13.25 6.97
C ASP A 170 19.86 13.42 6.03
N VAL A 171 20.35 14.63 5.83
CA VAL A 171 21.39 14.97 4.83
C VAL A 171 22.64 14.10 4.96
N GLU A 172 23.13 13.88 6.18
CA GLU A 172 24.35 13.08 6.42
C GLU A 172 24.15 11.59 6.08
N VAL A 173 22.97 11.05 6.42
CA VAL A 173 22.61 9.67 6.09
C VAL A 173 22.55 9.48 4.57
N ILE A 174 21.87 10.40 3.87
CA ILE A 174 21.75 10.36 2.42
C ILE A 174 23.13 10.52 1.75
N ARG A 175 23.98 11.42 2.25
CA ARG A 175 25.36 11.61 1.77
C ARG A 175 26.17 10.31 1.87
N ASN A 176 26.10 9.64 3.01
CA ASN A 176 26.83 8.39 3.26
C ASN A 176 26.35 7.28 2.32
N ILE A 177 25.05 7.17 2.12
CA ILE A 177 24.48 6.19 1.18
C ILE A 177 24.92 6.51 -0.25
N ARG A 178 24.82 7.76 -0.68
CA ARG A 178 25.19 8.16 -2.04
C ARG A 178 26.70 7.98 -2.31
N ALA A 179 27.53 8.23 -1.31
CA ALA A 179 28.99 7.98 -1.42
C ALA A 179 29.30 6.48 -1.60
N ALA A 180 28.58 5.59 -0.89
CA ALA A 180 28.76 4.15 -0.99
C ALA A 180 28.12 3.55 -2.27
N PHE A 181 27.00 4.15 -2.72
CA PHE A 181 26.21 3.67 -3.87
C PHE A 181 25.86 4.83 -4.82
N PRO A 182 26.81 5.28 -5.68
CA PRO A 182 26.65 6.50 -6.50
C PRO A 182 25.45 6.47 -7.45
N ASN A 183 25.09 5.30 -7.98
CA ASN A 183 24.04 5.15 -9.00
C ASN A 183 22.76 4.47 -8.46
N LEU A 184 22.65 4.26 -7.15
CA LEU A 184 21.49 3.62 -6.56
C LEU A 184 20.21 4.45 -6.76
N PRO A 185 19.13 3.91 -7.32
CA PRO A 185 17.82 4.54 -7.26
C PRO A 185 17.38 4.66 -5.79
N LEU A 186 17.54 5.86 -5.23
CA LEU A 186 17.35 6.16 -3.81
C LEU A 186 16.22 7.16 -3.62
N MET A 187 15.37 6.95 -2.64
CA MET A 187 14.38 7.93 -2.18
C MET A 187 14.41 8.08 -0.66
N ALA A 188 14.02 9.25 -0.20
CA ALA A 188 13.89 9.58 1.22
C ALA A 188 12.42 9.67 1.60
N ASP A 189 12.04 9.09 2.74
CA ASP A 189 10.69 9.15 3.29
C ASP A 189 10.71 9.84 4.65
N ALA A 190 10.04 10.96 4.73
CA ALA A 190 10.01 11.84 5.87
C ALA A 190 8.84 11.57 6.83
N ASN A 191 7.79 10.88 6.37
CA ASN A 191 6.57 10.64 7.15
C ASN A 191 6.11 11.88 7.93
N SER A 192 5.98 13.02 7.26
CA SER A 192 5.49 14.29 7.81
C SER A 192 6.36 14.91 8.93
N ALA A 193 7.65 14.61 8.96
CA ALA A 193 8.52 15.03 10.07
C ALA A 193 9.02 16.49 9.97
N TYR A 194 8.79 17.18 8.86
CA TYR A 194 9.29 18.53 8.59
C TYR A 194 8.18 19.56 8.49
N THR A 195 8.59 20.81 8.46
CA THR A 195 7.75 22.01 8.23
C THR A 195 8.42 22.91 7.19
N LEU A 196 7.74 23.98 6.74
CA LEU A 196 8.36 24.97 5.85
C LEU A 196 9.58 25.68 6.48
N LYS A 197 9.79 25.61 7.80
CA LYS A 197 10.98 26.15 8.45
C LYS A 197 12.23 25.34 8.15
N ASP A 198 12.07 24.11 7.68
CA ASP A 198 13.15 23.17 7.42
C ASP A 198 13.56 23.16 5.94
N ILE A 199 13.12 24.14 5.14
CA ILE A 199 13.38 24.25 3.71
C ILE A 199 14.87 24.15 3.41
N ASP A 200 15.72 24.86 4.15
CA ASP A 200 17.18 24.88 3.95
C ASP A 200 17.81 23.48 4.09
N VAL A 201 17.25 22.64 4.95
CA VAL A 201 17.70 21.24 5.11
C VAL A 201 17.22 20.40 3.95
N LEU A 202 15.94 20.55 3.57
CA LEU A 202 15.36 19.78 2.46
C LEU A 202 16.01 20.13 1.11
N GLN A 203 16.41 21.40 0.90
CA GLN A 203 17.15 21.82 -0.30
C GLN A 203 18.53 21.16 -0.43
N GLN A 204 19.19 20.85 0.67
CA GLN A 204 20.47 20.13 0.64
C GLN A 204 20.31 18.71 0.08
N LEU A 205 19.12 18.12 0.17
CA LEU A 205 18.82 16.79 -0.41
C LEU A 205 18.85 16.81 -1.95
N ASP A 206 18.67 17.96 -2.61
CA ASP A 206 18.72 18.11 -4.06
C ASP A 206 20.11 17.77 -4.66
N GLU A 207 21.19 17.81 -3.83
CA GLU A 207 22.54 17.46 -4.23
C GLU A 207 22.74 15.95 -4.46
N PHE A 208 21.85 15.11 -3.93
CA PHE A 208 22.03 13.66 -3.91
C PHE A 208 21.27 12.91 -5.02
N ASN A 209 20.65 13.60 -5.97
CA ASN A 209 19.91 12.98 -7.07
C ASN A 209 18.94 11.90 -6.58
N LEU A 210 18.08 12.25 -5.62
CA LEU A 210 17.01 11.37 -5.13
C LEU A 210 15.92 11.23 -6.19
N LEU A 211 15.29 10.05 -6.27
CA LEU A 211 14.11 9.87 -7.11
C LEU A 211 12.96 10.75 -6.63
N MET A 212 12.81 10.91 -5.32
CA MET A 212 11.77 11.71 -4.67
C MET A 212 12.06 11.89 -3.17
N ILE A 213 11.39 12.89 -2.57
CA ILE A 213 11.22 13.02 -1.12
C ILE A 213 9.76 12.77 -0.82
N GLU A 214 9.46 11.70 -0.06
CA GLU A 214 8.10 11.29 0.26
C GLU A 214 7.60 12.00 1.52
N GLN A 215 6.41 12.59 1.41
CA GLN A 215 5.62 13.25 2.47
C GLN A 215 6.46 14.07 3.46
N PRO A 216 7.15 15.13 3.02
CA PRO A 216 7.96 15.93 3.92
C PRO A 216 7.15 16.70 4.97
N LEU A 217 5.97 17.24 4.61
CA LEU A 217 5.16 18.10 5.48
C LEU A 217 3.93 17.34 6.04
N ALA A 218 3.05 18.05 6.73
CA ALA A 218 1.89 17.49 7.43
C ALA A 218 1.00 16.59 6.56
N VAL A 219 0.35 15.64 7.20
CA VAL A 219 -0.44 14.56 6.55
C VAL A 219 -1.64 15.06 5.75
N ASP A 220 -2.21 16.21 6.10
CA ASP A 220 -3.39 16.80 5.47
C ASP A 220 -3.06 18.03 4.60
N ASP A 221 -1.76 18.34 4.44
CA ASP A 221 -1.31 19.52 3.74
C ASP A 221 -0.95 19.25 2.28
N ILE A 222 -1.54 20.00 1.37
CA ILE A 222 -1.16 20.06 -0.05
C ILE A 222 -0.74 21.49 -0.46
N ILE A 223 -1.06 22.50 0.36
CA ILE A 223 -0.79 23.90 0.05
C ILE A 223 0.68 24.24 0.29
N ASP A 224 1.20 23.89 1.45
CA ASP A 224 2.61 24.15 1.77
C ASP A 224 3.54 23.20 1.02
N HIS A 225 3.08 21.98 0.68
CA HIS A 225 3.79 21.13 -0.28
C HIS A 225 3.97 21.81 -1.65
N ALA A 226 2.96 22.54 -2.15
CA ALA A 226 3.09 23.30 -3.40
C ALA A 226 4.12 24.44 -3.31
N LYS A 227 4.24 25.08 -2.13
CA LYS A 227 5.27 26.10 -1.89
C LYS A 227 6.66 25.48 -1.81
N LEU A 228 6.77 24.32 -1.14
CA LEU A 228 8.02 23.58 -1.00
C LEU A 228 8.49 23.03 -2.35
N GLN A 229 7.60 22.41 -3.15
CA GLN A 229 7.98 21.85 -4.46
C GLN A 229 8.57 22.90 -5.40
N LYS A 230 8.11 24.14 -5.34
CA LYS A 230 8.67 25.24 -6.13
C LYS A 230 10.12 25.58 -5.78
N GLN A 231 10.58 25.17 -4.61
CA GLN A 231 11.92 25.44 -4.09
C GLN A 231 12.87 24.23 -4.15
N LEU A 232 12.34 23.05 -4.47
CA LEU A 232 13.09 21.80 -4.61
C LEU A 232 13.18 21.38 -6.08
N LYS A 233 14.35 20.86 -6.48
CA LYS A 233 14.53 20.17 -7.77
C LYS A 233 14.05 18.73 -7.69
N THR A 234 14.27 18.08 -6.54
CA THR A 234 13.82 16.74 -6.28
C THR A 234 12.28 16.70 -6.22
N PRO A 235 11.62 15.79 -6.96
CA PRO A 235 10.17 15.66 -6.88
C PRO A 235 9.69 15.33 -5.46
N ILE A 236 8.67 16.02 -4.99
CA ILE A 236 7.92 15.60 -3.81
C ILE A 236 6.99 14.46 -4.21
N CYS A 237 6.94 13.41 -3.41
CA CYS A 237 5.96 12.36 -3.49
C CYS A 237 4.94 12.53 -2.36
N LEU A 238 3.65 12.58 -2.66
CA LEU A 238 2.61 12.61 -1.63
C LEU A 238 2.14 11.18 -1.31
N ASP A 239 2.10 10.86 -0.02
CA ASP A 239 1.60 9.63 0.58
C ASP A 239 0.36 9.93 1.42
N GLU A 240 0.54 10.29 2.67
CA GLU A 240 -0.54 10.48 3.64
C GLU A 240 -1.57 11.52 3.22
N SER A 241 -1.15 12.54 2.47
CA SER A 241 -2.04 13.62 1.98
C SER A 241 -3.03 13.16 0.89
N ILE A 242 -2.83 11.99 0.29
CA ILE A 242 -3.68 11.49 -0.80
C ILE A 242 -4.60 10.38 -0.30
N THR A 243 -5.82 10.72 0.07
CA THR A 243 -6.84 9.78 0.54
C THR A 243 -7.99 9.57 -0.45
N SER A 244 -8.00 10.32 -1.56
CA SER A 244 -9.04 10.26 -2.60
C SER A 244 -8.52 10.78 -3.94
N LEU A 245 -9.29 10.54 -5.01
CA LEU A 245 -9.09 11.16 -6.32
C LEU A 245 -9.08 12.70 -6.22
N GLU A 246 -9.96 13.27 -5.40
CA GLU A 246 -10.06 14.70 -5.23
C GLU A 246 -8.82 15.33 -4.60
N ASP A 247 -8.16 14.61 -3.67
CA ASP A 247 -6.90 15.06 -3.09
C ASP A 247 -5.78 15.03 -4.14
N ALA A 248 -5.70 13.94 -4.92
CA ALA A 248 -4.76 13.82 -6.03
C ALA A 248 -4.96 14.94 -7.08
N ARG A 249 -6.22 15.21 -7.47
CA ARG A 249 -6.55 16.28 -8.40
C ARG A 249 -6.06 17.63 -7.88
N LYS A 250 -6.41 17.98 -6.63
CA LYS A 250 -6.01 19.25 -6.02
C LYS A 250 -4.50 19.39 -5.90
N ALA A 251 -3.81 18.32 -5.49
CA ALA A 251 -2.36 18.30 -5.36
C ALA A 251 -1.67 18.55 -6.72
N ILE A 252 -2.15 17.90 -7.79
CA ILE A 252 -1.63 18.08 -9.15
C ILE A 252 -1.91 19.50 -9.66
N GLU A 253 -3.14 20.00 -9.52
CA GLU A 253 -3.51 21.36 -9.96
C GLU A 253 -2.72 22.46 -9.24
N LEU A 254 -2.38 22.27 -7.97
CA LEU A 254 -1.57 23.22 -7.19
C LEU A 254 -0.05 23.06 -7.47
N GLY A 255 0.38 21.96 -8.08
CA GLY A 255 1.78 21.64 -8.24
C GLY A 255 2.46 21.24 -6.93
N SER A 256 1.75 20.51 -6.09
CA SER A 256 2.21 20.10 -4.75
C SER A 256 3.18 18.93 -4.78
N CYS A 257 3.21 18.18 -5.88
CA CYS A 257 4.04 17.00 -6.03
C CYS A 257 4.39 16.70 -7.49
N GLY A 258 5.45 15.95 -7.68
CA GLY A 258 5.83 15.35 -8.96
C GLY A 258 5.57 13.84 -9.02
N VAL A 259 5.18 13.21 -7.90
CA VAL A 259 4.91 11.77 -7.78
C VAL A 259 3.79 11.55 -6.78
N ILE A 260 2.97 10.52 -6.99
CA ILE A 260 1.97 10.08 -6.00
C ILE A 260 2.21 8.62 -5.63
N ASN A 261 2.26 8.36 -4.32
CA ASN A 261 2.20 7.04 -3.73
C ASN A 261 0.73 6.63 -3.57
N ILE A 262 0.31 5.54 -4.21
CA ILE A 262 -1.03 4.97 -4.07
C ILE A 262 -0.96 3.78 -3.10
N LYS A 263 -1.77 3.82 -2.03
CA LYS A 263 -1.97 2.70 -1.11
C LYS A 263 -3.46 2.34 -1.11
N ILE A 264 -3.80 1.13 -1.53
CA ILE A 264 -5.19 0.68 -1.70
C ILE A 264 -6.02 0.95 -0.44
N GLY A 265 -5.49 0.59 0.73
CA GLY A 265 -6.19 0.78 2.01
C GLY A 265 -6.42 2.26 2.35
N ARG A 266 -5.42 3.12 2.11
CA ARG A 266 -5.53 4.55 2.43
C ARG A 266 -6.54 5.29 1.55
N VAL A 267 -6.68 4.89 0.30
CA VAL A 267 -7.59 5.57 -0.65
C VAL A 267 -8.98 4.95 -0.72
N GLY A 268 -9.22 3.82 -0.03
CA GLY A 268 -10.56 3.26 0.11
C GLY A 268 -10.92 2.12 -0.84
N GLY A 269 -9.95 1.55 -1.55
CA GLY A 269 -10.12 0.35 -2.38
C GLY A 269 -9.45 0.43 -3.74
N LEU A 270 -9.58 -0.65 -4.50
CA LEU A 270 -9.00 -0.81 -5.83
C LEU A 270 -9.64 0.14 -6.86
N THR A 271 -10.95 0.35 -6.77
CA THR A 271 -11.69 1.28 -7.64
C THR A 271 -11.16 2.70 -7.52
N GLU A 272 -10.99 3.21 -6.29
CA GLU A 272 -10.48 4.56 -6.07
C GLU A 272 -8.99 4.65 -6.44
N ALA A 273 -8.20 3.63 -6.09
CA ALA A 273 -6.80 3.54 -6.48
C ALA A 273 -6.61 3.59 -8.00
N LYS A 274 -7.46 2.88 -8.75
CA LYS A 274 -7.46 2.92 -10.22
C LYS A 274 -7.85 4.31 -10.75
N LYS A 275 -8.85 4.97 -10.19
CA LYS A 275 -9.22 6.34 -10.60
C LYS A 275 -8.08 7.33 -10.39
N ILE A 276 -7.35 7.22 -9.26
CA ILE A 276 -6.17 8.05 -9.00
C ILE A 276 -5.08 7.76 -10.03
N HIS A 277 -4.80 6.47 -10.30
CA HIS A 277 -3.84 6.06 -11.33
C HIS A 277 -4.19 6.67 -12.70
N ASP A 278 -5.43 6.51 -13.15
CA ASP A 278 -5.88 6.98 -14.47
C ASP A 278 -5.80 8.52 -14.56
N TYR A 279 -6.13 9.23 -13.48
CA TYR A 279 -5.98 10.68 -13.41
C TYR A 279 -4.52 11.11 -13.46
N CYS A 280 -3.65 10.49 -12.70
CA CYS A 280 -2.22 10.75 -12.70
C CYS A 280 -1.61 10.48 -14.09
N GLN A 281 -2.01 9.40 -14.76
CA GLN A 281 -1.57 9.08 -16.11
C GLN A 281 -1.95 10.17 -17.12
N LYS A 282 -3.17 10.72 -17.01
CA LYS A 282 -3.63 11.81 -17.87
C LYS A 282 -2.80 13.09 -17.74
N TYR A 283 -2.20 13.32 -16.60
CA TYR A 283 -1.40 14.51 -16.30
C TYR A 283 0.10 14.23 -16.20
N ASP A 284 0.56 13.08 -16.71
CA ASP A 284 1.97 12.65 -16.73
C ASP A 284 2.63 12.66 -15.34
N ILE A 285 1.87 12.38 -14.29
CA ILE A 285 2.37 12.21 -12.93
C ILE A 285 2.63 10.72 -12.69
N PRO A 286 3.89 10.29 -12.54
CA PRO A 286 4.21 8.89 -12.25
C PRO A 286 3.68 8.48 -10.89
N VAL A 287 3.27 7.20 -10.79
CA VAL A 287 2.79 6.63 -9.54
C VAL A 287 3.53 5.36 -9.16
N TRP A 288 3.49 5.01 -7.89
CA TRP A 288 3.96 3.74 -7.35
C TRP A 288 3.04 3.26 -6.22
N CYS A 289 3.12 1.98 -5.91
CA CYS A 289 2.30 1.36 -4.87
C CYS A 289 3.10 1.22 -3.57
N GLY A 290 2.66 1.94 -2.54
CA GLY A 290 3.22 1.84 -1.20
C GLY A 290 2.67 0.63 -0.45
N GLY A 291 3.46 0.11 0.50
CA GLY A 291 3.08 -1.01 1.36
C GLY A 291 2.56 -0.56 2.73
N MET A 292 1.73 -1.41 3.33
CA MET A 292 1.16 -1.26 4.67
C MET A 292 1.40 -2.51 5.53
N LEU A 293 2.47 -3.25 5.28
CA LEU A 293 2.80 -4.53 5.89
C LEU A 293 1.70 -5.59 5.63
N GLU A 294 1.22 -5.63 4.40
CA GLU A 294 0.21 -6.60 3.99
C GLU A 294 0.74 -8.03 4.11
N ALA A 295 -0.15 -8.94 4.47
CA ALA A 295 0.03 -10.36 4.24
C ALA A 295 -0.26 -10.71 2.76
N GLY A 296 -0.24 -11.98 2.43
CA GLY A 296 -0.30 -12.42 1.03
C GLY A 296 -1.55 -12.00 0.26
N ILE A 297 -2.71 -11.84 0.92
CA ILE A 297 -3.96 -11.42 0.26
C ILE A 297 -3.88 -9.94 -0.16
N GLY A 298 -3.59 -9.04 0.79
CA GLY A 298 -3.45 -7.61 0.47
C GLY A 298 -2.31 -7.35 -0.50
N ARG A 299 -1.22 -8.12 -0.40
CA ARG A 299 -0.09 -8.05 -1.34
C ARG A 299 -0.47 -8.51 -2.74
N ALA A 300 -1.32 -9.52 -2.88
CA ALA A 300 -1.86 -9.94 -4.17
C ALA A 300 -2.68 -8.82 -4.83
N HIS A 301 -3.46 -8.07 -4.05
CA HIS A 301 -4.16 -6.87 -4.54
C HIS A 301 -3.18 -5.79 -5.00
N ASN A 302 -2.10 -5.53 -4.24
CA ASN A 302 -1.06 -4.57 -4.64
C ASN A 302 -0.37 -4.97 -5.95
N ILE A 303 -0.04 -6.26 -6.11
CA ILE A 303 0.56 -6.79 -7.35
C ILE A 303 -0.39 -6.57 -8.53
N ALA A 304 -1.67 -6.91 -8.37
CA ALA A 304 -2.67 -6.74 -9.42
C ALA A 304 -2.84 -5.26 -9.82
N LEU A 305 -2.94 -4.35 -8.86
CA LEU A 305 -3.03 -2.91 -9.11
C LEU A 305 -1.78 -2.38 -9.83
N THR A 306 -0.59 -2.81 -9.42
CA THR A 306 0.69 -2.34 -9.96
C THR A 306 0.93 -2.80 -11.40
N ALA A 307 0.13 -3.75 -11.90
CA ALA A 307 0.12 -4.16 -13.31
C ALA A 307 -0.46 -3.09 -14.25
N LEU A 308 -1.11 -2.04 -13.74
CA LEU A 308 -1.57 -0.90 -14.53
C LEU A 308 -0.39 -0.08 -15.07
N ALA A 309 -0.60 0.56 -16.23
CA ALA A 309 0.48 1.13 -17.05
C ALA A 309 1.31 2.21 -16.33
N ASN A 310 0.67 3.13 -15.60
CA ASN A 310 1.35 4.29 -15.00
C ASN A 310 2.05 4.00 -13.66
N PHE A 311 1.97 2.78 -13.12
CA PHE A 311 2.86 2.34 -12.02
C PHE A 311 4.27 2.11 -12.58
N VAL A 312 4.96 3.19 -12.90
CA VAL A 312 6.28 3.17 -13.57
C VAL A 312 7.46 3.18 -12.61
N LEU A 313 7.21 3.39 -11.33
CA LEU A 313 8.22 3.39 -10.28
C LEU A 313 8.10 2.11 -9.43
N PRO A 314 9.24 1.53 -8.98
CA PRO A 314 9.23 0.32 -8.16
C PRO A 314 8.43 0.50 -6.86
N GLY A 315 7.48 -0.41 -6.60
CA GLY A 315 6.62 -0.37 -5.42
C GLY A 315 7.25 -0.99 -4.16
N ASP A 316 6.60 -0.79 -3.00
CA ASP A 316 6.98 -1.45 -1.73
C ASP A 316 6.33 -2.84 -1.61
N THR A 317 6.37 -3.64 -2.68
CA THR A 317 5.78 -4.98 -2.73
C THR A 317 6.85 -6.03 -2.47
N ALA A 318 7.28 -6.18 -1.22
CA ALA A 318 8.31 -7.14 -0.85
C ALA A 318 7.77 -8.60 -0.91
N GLY A 319 8.65 -9.59 -1.07
CA GLY A 319 8.28 -11.00 -1.01
C GLY A 319 7.78 -11.44 0.38
N SER A 320 7.01 -12.52 0.43
CA SER A 320 6.46 -13.06 1.69
C SER A 320 7.53 -13.26 2.75
N SER A 321 8.65 -13.85 2.37
CA SER A 321 9.77 -14.15 3.27
C SER A 321 10.50 -12.93 3.84
N HIS A 322 10.18 -11.72 3.35
CA HIS A 322 10.75 -10.48 3.91
C HIS A 322 10.18 -10.17 5.30
N TYR A 323 8.86 -10.37 5.48
CA TYR A 323 8.17 -10.04 6.73
C TYR A 323 7.80 -11.27 7.56
N TRP A 324 7.43 -12.41 6.89
CA TRP A 324 6.75 -13.53 7.52
C TRP A 324 7.60 -14.79 7.59
N TYR A 325 7.42 -15.59 8.65
CA TYR A 325 7.92 -16.95 8.73
C TYR A 325 7.12 -17.89 7.82
N GLU A 326 5.79 -17.70 7.78
CA GLU A 326 4.83 -18.36 6.91
C GLU A 326 3.81 -17.33 6.46
N ASP A 327 3.46 -17.32 5.17
CA ASP A 327 2.43 -16.41 4.66
C ASP A 327 1.07 -17.12 4.59
N ILE A 328 0.00 -16.33 4.57
CA ILE A 328 -1.40 -16.80 4.48
C ILE A 328 -1.83 -17.18 3.07
N VAL A 329 -0.92 -17.18 2.10
CA VAL A 329 -1.17 -17.61 0.71
C VAL A 329 -0.20 -18.67 0.26
N THR A 330 -0.61 -19.44 -0.77
CA THR A 330 0.23 -20.42 -1.44
C THR A 330 0.04 -20.33 -2.96
N PRO A 331 1.12 -20.37 -3.76
CA PRO A 331 2.52 -20.32 -3.32
C PRO A 331 2.83 -18.99 -2.60
N GLU A 332 3.94 -18.95 -1.86
CA GLU A 332 4.44 -17.67 -1.31
C GLU A 332 4.81 -16.69 -2.44
N ILE A 333 4.67 -15.40 -2.17
CA ILE A 333 5.06 -14.35 -3.10
C ILE A 333 6.58 -14.20 -3.05
N VAL A 334 7.23 -14.39 -4.19
CA VAL A 334 8.70 -14.39 -4.32
C VAL A 334 9.15 -13.19 -5.15
N VAL A 335 10.23 -12.56 -4.72
CA VAL A 335 10.98 -11.55 -5.50
C VAL A 335 12.16 -12.25 -6.16
N GLU A 336 12.21 -12.21 -7.48
CA GLU A 336 13.30 -12.76 -8.30
C GLU A 336 13.98 -11.60 -9.05
N ASP A 337 15.24 -11.36 -8.75
CA ASP A 337 16.04 -10.26 -9.34
C ASP A 337 15.30 -8.90 -9.32
N GLY A 338 14.66 -8.59 -8.19
CA GLY A 338 13.94 -7.33 -8.00
C GLY A 338 12.60 -7.23 -8.73
N HIS A 339 12.04 -8.35 -9.18
CA HIS A 339 10.75 -8.43 -9.85
C HIS A 339 9.80 -9.41 -9.14
N ILE A 340 8.51 -9.16 -9.27
CA ILE A 340 7.45 -10.10 -8.94
C ILE A 340 6.66 -10.37 -10.22
N ARG A 341 6.42 -11.64 -10.55
CA ARG A 341 5.53 -12.02 -11.65
C ARG A 341 4.09 -11.68 -11.30
N VAL A 342 3.38 -11.04 -12.20
CA VAL A 342 1.95 -10.79 -12.07
C VAL A 342 1.20 -12.09 -12.35
N PRO A 343 0.38 -12.61 -11.40
CA PRO A 343 -0.39 -13.82 -11.61
C PRO A 343 -1.35 -13.70 -12.81
N GLN A 344 -1.34 -14.72 -13.67
CA GLN A 344 -2.26 -14.82 -14.80
C GLN A 344 -3.47 -15.72 -14.51
N SER A 345 -3.45 -16.42 -13.38
CA SER A 345 -4.57 -17.25 -12.94
C SER A 345 -5.74 -16.40 -12.45
N VAL A 346 -6.94 -16.98 -12.53
CA VAL A 346 -8.22 -16.35 -12.20
C VAL A 346 -8.23 -15.84 -10.75
N GLY A 347 -8.87 -14.68 -10.52
CA GLY A 347 -8.95 -14.00 -9.23
C GLY A 347 -7.64 -13.34 -8.83
N ILE A 348 -7.33 -13.30 -7.53
CA ILE A 348 -6.08 -12.73 -6.99
C ILE A 348 -4.83 -13.53 -7.39
N GLY A 349 -5.00 -14.72 -7.96
CA GLY A 349 -3.91 -15.55 -8.46
C GLY A 349 -3.15 -16.38 -7.41
N TYR A 350 -3.47 -16.23 -6.16
CA TYR A 350 -2.92 -17.00 -5.03
C TYR A 350 -4.04 -17.72 -4.29
N LYS A 351 -3.73 -18.88 -3.69
CA LYS A 351 -4.70 -19.61 -2.88
C LYS A 351 -4.49 -19.31 -1.40
N PRO A 352 -5.56 -19.04 -0.63
CA PRO A 352 -5.45 -18.89 0.81
C PRO A 352 -4.91 -20.19 1.45
N ASN A 353 -3.92 -20.06 2.30
CA ASN A 353 -3.36 -21.17 3.07
C ASN A 353 -4.18 -21.33 4.36
N MET A 354 -5.27 -22.11 4.29
CA MET A 354 -6.20 -22.27 5.41
C MET A 354 -5.56 -22.91 6.65
N VAL A 355 -4.47 -23.66 6.50
CA VAL A 355 -3.73 -24.22 7.64
C VAL A 355 -3.07 -23.09 8.43
N VAL A 356 -2.35 -22.21 7.75
CA VAL A 356 -1.70 -21.06 8.36
C VAL A 356 -2.73 -20.04 8.86
N ILE A 357 -3.76 -19.74 8.08
CA ILE A 357 -4.85 -18.83 8.47
C ILE A 357 -5.48 -19.30 9.79
N ASN A 358 -5.85 -20.58 9.90
CA ASN A 358 -6.47 -21.11 11.12
C ASN A 358 -5.51 -21.08 12.31
N LYS A 359 -4.23 -21.36 12.11
CA LYS A 359 -3.17 -21.28 13.14
C LYS A 359 -3.01 -19.86 13.69
N LEU A 360 -3.11 -18.83 12.84
CA LEU A 360 -2.88 -17.45 13.19
C LEU A 360 -4.15 -16.69 13.61
N THR A 361 -5.33 -17.30 13.44
CA THR A 361 -6.63 -16.70 13.81
C THR A 361 -6.80 -16.68 15.33
N ILE A 362 -6.96 -15.50 15.91
CA ILE A 362 -7.28 -15.31 17.33
C ILE A 362 -8.78 -15.14 17.62
N SER A 363 -9.53 -14.64 16.63
CA SER A 363 -11.01 -14.62 16.70
C SER A 363 -11.62 -14.69 15.31
N LYS A 364 -12.86 -15.18 15.26
CA LYS A 364 -13.62 -15.34 14.01
C LYS A 364 -15.10 -15.03 14.25
N LYS A 365 -15.70 -14.28 13.33
CA LYS A 365 -17.14 -14.04 13.32
C LYS A 365 -17.72 -14.31 11.93
N VAL A 366 -18.92 -14.92 11.88
CA VAL A 366 -19.61 -15.26 10.64
C VAL A 366 -20.89 -14.45 10.58
N TYR A 367 -21.08 -13.77 9.46
CA TYR A 367 -22.27 -12.98 9.16
C TYR A 367 -22.98 -13.60 7.96
N LYS A 368 -24.30 -13.86 8.10
CA LYS A 368 -25.17 -14.40 7.04
C LYS A 368 -26.27 -13.41 6.75
N TYR A 369 -26.58 -13.27 5.49
CA TYR A 369 -27.51 -12.26 4.98
C TYR A 369 -28.54 -12.87 4.05
#